data_8b9cb86f6c527e4ebc51d4a2beaae60a
#
_entry.id   8b9cb86f6c527e4ebc51d4a2beaae60a
#
_cell.length_a   1.000
_cell.length_b   1.000
_cell.length_c   1.000
_cell.angle_alpha   90.00
_cell.angle_beta   90.00
_cell.angle_gamma   90.00
#
_symmetry.space_group_name_H-M   'P 1'
#
loop_
_entity.id
_entity.type
_entity.pdbx_description
1 polymer ?
#
loop_
_entity_poly.entity_id
_entity_poly.type
_entity_poly.pdbx_seq_one_letter_code
_entity_poly.pdbx_strand_id
1 'polypeptide(L)'
;MPVYKDEAVVLRTHKSGEADRIVTLLSRYHGQVRAVAKGIRRTASKFGARLEPFMVAENQFYEGRNLDVVNQVETISSYGREIIADYRTYTAATAMVETAEKLTGDESSPQQYLLLVGALRSLSNKEHDASLVLD
;
A
#
# COMPACT_ATOMS: atom_id res chain seq x y z
N MET A 1 14.30 13.43 -14.69
CA MET A 1 12.95 12.86 -14.52
C MET A 1 12.21 13.64 -13.46
N PRO A 2 10.95 13.98 -13.72
CA PRO A 2 10.16 14.64 -12.68
C PRO A 2 10.03 13.77 -11.42
N VAL A 3 10.02 14.43 -10.29
CA VAL A 3 9.91 13.79 -8.98
C VAL A 3 8.68 14.34 -8.28
N TYR A 4 7.92 13.46 -7.65
CA TYR A 4 6.79 13.89 -6.83
C TYR A 4 6.70 13.06 -5.56
N LYS A 5 6.03 13.63 -4.56
CA LYS A 5 5.79 12.97 -3.29
C LYS A 5 4.31 12.84 -3.04
N ASP A 6 3.92 11.71 -2.45
CA ASP A 6 2.55 11.52 -2.01
C ASP A 6 2.50 10.43 -0.96
N GLU A 7 1.54 10.54 -0.06
CA GLU A 7 1.23 9.42 0.81
C GLU A 7 0.40 8.43 0.03
N ALA A 8 0.62 7.15 0.28
CA ALA A 8 -0.04 6.09 -0.46
C ALA A 8 -0.11 4.82 0.36
N VAL A 9 -1.12 4.00 0.04
CA VAL A 9 -1.29 2.69 0.64
C VAL A 9 -1.01 1.63 -0.42
N VAL A 10 -0.28 0.59 -0.06
CA VAL A 10 0.07 -0.49 -0.97
C VAL A 10 -1.12 -1.42 -1.12
N LEU A 11 -1.61 -1.56 -2.36
CA LEU A 11 -2.73 -2.44 -2.68
C LEU A 11 -2.27 -3.87 -2.96
N ARG A 12 -1.22 -4.01 -3.75
CA ARG A 12 -0.63 -5.30 -4.09
C ARG A 12 0.76 -5.13 -4.67
N THR A 13 1.50 -6.22 -4.67
CA THR A 13 2.83 -6.26 -5.27
C THR A 13 2.98 -7.52 -6.09
N HIS A 14 3.85 -7.50 -7.09
CA HIS A 14 4.26 -8.70 -7.78
C HIS A 14 5.72 -8.63 -8.20
N LYS A 15 6.33 -9.79 -8.35
CA LYS A 15 7.74 -9.89 -8.67
C LYS A 15 8.03 -9.37 -10.06
N SER A 16 9.19 -8.72 -10.21
CA SER A 16 9.68 -8.22 -11.49
C SER A 16 11.19 -8.48 -11.55
N GLY A 17 11.62 -9.32 -12.47
CA GLY A 17 13.02 -9.70 -12.56
C GLY A 17 13.49 -10.46 -11.31
N GLU A 18 14.79 -10.38 -11.01
CA GLU A 18 15.38 -11.14 -9.91
C GLU A 18 15.27 -10.45 -8.56
N ALA A 19 15.30 -9.14 -8.53
CA ALA A 19 15.44 -8.40 -7.28
C ALA A 19 14.36 -7.34 -7.07
N ASP A 20 13.49 -7.11 -8.05
CA ASP A 20 12.55 -6.00 -8.03
C ASP A 20 11.12 -6.48 -7.81
N ARG A 21 10.25 -5.53 -7.48
CA ARG A 21 8.80 -5.74 -7.47
C ARG A 21 8.14 -4.55 -8.15
N ILE A 22 6.99 -4.80 -8.75
CA ILE A 22 6.09 -3.74 -9.16
C ILE A 22 5.05 -3.61 -8.07
N VAL A 23 4.89 -2.39 -7.57
CA VAL A 23 3.99 -2.07 -6.47
C VAL A 23 2.83 -1.26 -7.04
N THR A 24 1.61 -1.68 -6.74
CA THR A 24 0.41 -0.93 -7.07
C THR A 24 -0.08 -0.26 -5.80
N LEU A 25 -0.16 1.07 -5.84
CA LEU A 25 -0.54 1.87 -4.68
C LEU A 25 -1.74 2.75 -5.02
N LEU A 26 -2.51 3.08 -4.00
CA LEU A 26 -3.49 4.16 -4.10
C LEU A 26 -2.92 5.34 -3.34
N SER A 27 -2.63 6.41 -4.06
CA SER A 27 -2.10 7.63 -3.48
C SER A 27 -3.23 8.58 -3.13
N ARG A 28 -2.92 9.55 -2.26
CA ARG A 28 -3.92 10.52 -1.83
C ARG A 28 -4.31 11.49 -2.93
N TYR A 29 -3.33 11.98 -3.69
CA TYR A 29 -3.56 13.06 -4.65
C TYR A 29 -3.27 12.71 -6.11
N HIS A 30 -2.70 11.53 -6.37
CA HIS A 30 -2.29 11.13 -7.72
C HIS A 30 -3.03 9.88 -8.24
N GLY A 31 -4.12 9.47 -7.58
CA GLY A 31 -4.83 8.27 -7.95
C GLY A 31 -4.01 7.01 -7.76
N GLN A 32 -4.25 6.00 -8.60
CA GLN A 32 -3.44 4.80 -8.56
C GLN A 32 -2.07 5.06 -9.18
N VAL A 33 -1.03 4.55 -8.51
CA VAL A 33 0.34 4.64 -8.97
C VAL A 33 0.88 3.22 -9.09
N ARG A 34 1.49 2.90 -10.22
CA ARG A 34 2.25 1.66 -10.40
C ARG A 34 3.71 2.02 -10.53
N ALA A 35 4.52 1.47 -9.65
CA ALA A 35 5.93 1.84 -9.58
C ALA A 35 6.79 0.62 -9.35
N VAL A 36 8.00 0.65 -9.90
CA VAL A 36 8.97 -0.39 -9.65
C VAL A 36 9.79 -0.04 -8.41
N ALA A 37 9.91 -0.99 -7.49
CA ALA A 37 10.78 -0.90 -6.32
C ALA A 37 12.02 -1.74 -6.61
N LYS A 38 13.09 -1.07 -7.05
CA LYS A 38 14.32 -1.75 -7.47
C LYS A 38 15.07 -2.30 -6.29
N GLY A 39 15.49 -3.55 -6.40
CA GLY A 39 16.29 -4.21 -5.39
C GLY A 39 15.57 -4.57 -4.10
N ILE A 40 14.25 -4.42 -4.05
CA ILE A 40 13.48 -4.63 -2.83
C ILE A 40 13.61 -6.07 -2.28
N ARG A 41 13.81 -7.04 -3.17
CA ARG A 41 13.91 -8.45 -2.79
C ARG A 41 15.29 -8.86 -2.32
N ARG A 42 16.25 -7.94 -2.34
CA ARG A 42 17.59 -8.18 -1.80
C ARG A 42 17.58 -8.04 -0.29
N THR A 43 18.43 -8.81 0.38
CA THR A 43 18.52 -8.82 1.85
C THR A 43 18.79 -7.45 2.43
N ALA A 44 19.61 -6.65 1.76
CA ALA A 44 19.97 -5.30 2.22
C ALA A 44 19.17 -4.21 1.52
N SER A 45 17.90 -4.50 1.18
CA SER A 45 17.05 -3.52 0.53
C SER A 45 16.80 -2.31 1.42
N LYS A 46 16.87 -1.12 0.84
CA LYS A 46 16.53 0.13 1.54
C LYS A 46 15.04 0.25 1.85
N PHE A 47 14.20 -0.55 1.21
CA PHE A 47 12.75 -0.49 1.42
C PHE A 47 12.28 -1.41 2.55
N GLY A 48 12.95 -2.55 2.74
CA GLY A 48 12.53 -3.53 3.74
C GLY A 48 11.08 -3.93 3.56
N ALA A 49 10.32 -3.91 4.65
CA ALA A 49 8.89 -4.26 4.63
C ALA A 49 7.98 -3.07 4.35
N ARG A 50 8.53 -1.90 4.04
CA ARG A 50 7.75 -0.66 3.91
C ARG A 50 6.80 -0.65 2.72
N LEU A 51 7.02 -1.52 1.74
CA LEU A 51 6.19 -1.63 0.55
C LEU A 51 5.43 -2.96 0.48
N GLU A 52 5.25 -3.62 1.60
CA GLU A 52 4.36 -4.78 1.68
C GLU A 52 2.89 -4.32 1.64
N PRO A 53 1.96 -5.20 1.23
CA PRO A 53 0.54 -4.83 1.19
C PRO A 53 0.03 -4.26 2.50
N PHE A 54 -0.89 -3.32 2.42
CA PHE A 54 -1.55 -2.63 3.53
C PHE A 54 -0.66 -1.61 4.26
N MET A 55 0.59 -1.46 3.85
CA MET A 55 1.47 -0.45 4.42
C MET A 55 1.09 0.93 3.88
N VAL A 56 1.15 1.94 4.73
CA VAL A 56 0.89 3.33 4.37
C VAL A 56 2.18 4.11 4.58
N ALA A 57 2.60 4.83 3.57
CA ALA A 57 3.87 5.55 3.61
C ALA A 57 3.82 6.84 2.79
N GLU A 58 4.66 7.78 3.17
CA GLU A 58 5.01 8.93 2.34
C GLU A 58 6.07 8.45 1.36
N ASN A 59 5.77 8.54 0.08
CA ASN A 59 6.65 8.03 -0.97
C ASN A 59 7.16 9.16 -1.83
N GLN A 60 8.40 9.03 -2.28
CA GLN A 60 8.93 9.85 -3.34
C GLN A 60 9.10 8.97 -4.57
N PHE A 61 8.57 9.44 -5.69
CA PHE A 61 8.61 8.70 -6.95
C PHE A 61 9.34 9.50 -8.01
N TYR A 62 10.04 8.79 -8.88
CA TYR A 62 10.42 9.34 -10.18
C TYR A 62 9.33 8.99 -11.17
N GLU A 63 8.80 9.98 -11.87
CA GLU A 63 7.78 9.75 -12.87
C GLU A 63 8.38 9.08 -14.09
N GLY A 64 7.76 7.98 -14.53
CA GLY A 64 8.18 7.25 -15.70
C GLY A 64 7.09 7.24 -16.76
N ARG A 65 7.40 6.65 -17.91
CA ARG A 65 6.46 6.58 -19.03
C ARG A 65 5.33 5.58 -18.77
N ASN A 66 5.67 4.37 -18.38
CA ASN A 66 4.68 3.32 -18.10
C ASN A 66 4.61 2.98 -16.63
N LEU A 67 5.75 2.98 -15.97
CA LEU A 67 5.88 2.72 -14.55
C LEU A 67 6.70 3.83 -13.94
N ASP A 68 6.30 4.28 -12.77
CA ASP A 68 7.13 5.16 -11.97
C ASP A 68 8.19 4.34 -11.24
N VAL A 69 9.12 5.02 -10.58
CA VAL A 69 10.17 4.35 -9.80
C VAL A 69 10.11 4.86 -8.38
N VAL A 70 10.04 3.94 -7.41
CA VAL A 70 10.08 4.33 -6.00
C VAL A 70 11.50 4.76 -5.65
N ASN A 71 11.64 5.99 -5.17
CA ASN A 71 12.93 6.53 -4.75
C ASN A 71 13.12 6.45 -3.24
N GLN A 72 12.14 6.93 -2.47
CA GLN A 72 12.20 6.94 -1.01
C GLN A 72 10.85 6.57 -0.43
N VAL A 73 10.87 5.92 0.74
CA VAL A 73 9.67 5.50 1.45
C VAL A 73 9.85 5.81 2.93
N GLU A 74 8.91 6.53 3.52
CA GLU A 74 8.88 6.80 4.94
C GLU A 74 7.55 6.32 5.51
N THR A 75 7.59 5.33 6.39
CA THR A 75 6.38 4.68 6.91
C THR A 75 5.54 5.66 7.72
N ILE A 76 4.26 5.71 7.42
CA ILE A 76 3.26 6.44 8.21
C ILE A 76 2.56 5.46 9.15
N SER A 77 2.10 4.33 8.62
CA SER A 77 1.39 3.32 9.40
C SER A 77 1.69 1.93 8.86
N SER A 78 1.85 0.98 9.76
CA SER A 78 2.22 -0.40 9.44
C SER A 78 1.09 -1.37 9.79
N TYR A 79 -0.07 -1.14 9.22
CA TYR A 79 -1.25 -1.99 9.47
C TYR A 79 -1.04 -3.43 9.03
N GLY A 80 -0.14 -3.65 8.08
CA GLY A 80 0.08 -4.97 7.51
C GLY A 80 0.45 -6.04 8.52
N ARG A 81 1.18 -5.67 9.58
CA ARG A 81 1.61 -6.66 10.57
C ARG A 81 0.44 -7.30 11.29
N GLU A 82 -0.47 -6.48 11.82
CA GLU A 82 -1.64 -6.99 12.52
C GLU A 82 -2.61 -7.67 11.57
N ILE A 83 -2.77 -7.11 10.37
CA ILE A 83 -3.68 -7.66 9.38
C ILE A 83 -3.25 -9.06 8.95
N ILE A 84 -1.98 -9.25 8.65
CA ILE A 84 -1.45 -10.54 8.15
C ILE A 84 -1.47 -11.60 9.25
N ALA A 85 -1.38 -11.21 10.51
CA ALA A 85 -1.33 -12.15 11.62
C ALA A 85 -2.64 -12.92 11.83
N ASP A 86 -3.75 -12.48 11.24
CA ASP A 86 -5.05 -13.10 11.39
C ASP A 86 -5.67 -13.33 10.02
N TYR A 87 -6.05 -14.57 9.75
CA TYR A 87 -6.56 -14.96 8.45
C TYR A 87 -7.84 -14.20 8.06
N ARG A 88 -8.77 -14.02 9.01
CA ARG A 88 -10.03 -13.31 8.73
C ARG A 88 -9.76 -11.85 8.40
N THR A 89 -8.89 -11.21 9.16
CA THR A 89 -8.52 -9.83 8.95
C THR A 89 -7.80 -9.68 7.61
N TYR A 90 -6.90 -10.59 7.30
CA TYR A 90 -6.18 -10.60 6.03
C TYR A 90 -7.15 -10.74 4.85
N THR A 91 -8.11 -11.65 4.94
CA THR A 91 -9.08 -11.88 3.88
C THR A 91 -9.95 -10.64 3.66
N ALA A 92 -10.41 -10.00 4.76
CA ALA A 92 -11.20 -8.79 4.67
C ALA A 92 -10.40 -7.64 4.06
N ALA A 93 -9.15 -7.47 4.47
CA ALA A 93 -8.29 -6.42 3.94
C ALA A 93 -8.00 -6.63 2.46
N THR A 94 -7.79 -7.87 2.04
CA THR A 94 -7.57 -8.21 0.64
C THR A 94 -8.78 -7.82 -0.20
N ALA A 95 -9.98 -8.13 0.28
CA ALA A 95 -11.20 -7.74 -0.41
C ALA A 95 -11.35 -6.21 -0.50
N MET A 96 -10.98 -5.50 0.55
CA MET A 96 -11.04 -4.03 0.56
C MET A 96 -10.09 -3.42 -0.46
N VAL A 97 -8.84 -3.88 -0.53
CA VAL A 97 -7.87 -3.30 -1.47
C VAL A 97 -8.21 -3.68 -2.91
N GLU A 98 -8.75 -4.88 -3.15
CA GLU A 98 -9.21 -5.26 -4.48
C GLU A 98 -10.36 -4.37 -4.94
N THR A 99 -11.32 -4.10 -4.05
CA THR A 99 -12.45 -3.22 -4.33
C THR A 99 -11.95 -1.80 -4.62
N ALA A 100 -11.05 -1.29 -3.80
CA ALA A 100 -10.49 0.04 -4.00
C ALA A 100 -9.76 0.14 -5.33
N GLU A 101 -9.02 -0.90 -5.71
CA GLU A 101 -8.32 -0.92 -6.99
C GLU A 101 -9.31 -0.83 -8.16
N LYS A 102 -10.45 -1.52 -8.06
CA LYS A 102 -11.46 -1.50 -9.12
C LYS A 102 -12.21 -0.18 -9.20
N LEU A 103 -12.37 0.51 -8.08
CA LEU A 103 -13.14 1.76 -8.00
C LEU A 103 -12.31 2.99 -8.32
N THR A 104 -11.00 2.86 -8.42
CA THR A 104 -10.09 3.99 -8.65
C THR A 104 -9.30 3.78 -9.92
N GLY A 105 -8.65 4.82 -10.38
CA GLY A 105 -7.80 4.79 -11.57
C GLY A 105 -6.76 5.88 -11.46
N ASP A 106 -6.37 6.44 -12.60
CA ASP A 106 -5.31 7.45 -12.65
C ASP A 106 -5.77 8.80 -12.09
N GLU A 107 -7.07 9.01 -11.96
CA GLU A 107 -7.59 10.28 -11.44
C GLU A 107 -7.42 10.33 -9.93
N SER A 108 -7.13 11.54 -9.42
CA SER A 108 -7.03 11.78 -7.99
C SER A 108 -8.33 11.42 -7.28
N SER A 109 -8.23 10.64 -6.22
CA SER A 109 -9.37 10.19 -5.41
C SER A 109 -9.05 10.26 -3.93
N PRO A 110 -8.85 11.47 -3.36
CA PRO A 110 -8.45 11.58 -1.95
C PRO A 110 -9.44 10.94 -0.99
N GLN A 111 -10.72 11.02 -1.29
CA GLN A 111 -11.76 10.42 -0.44
C GLN A 111 -11.67 8.91 -0.41
N GLN A 112 -11.43 8.28 -1.56
CA GLN A 112 -11.24 6.83 -1.62
C GLN A 112 -10.01 6.40 -0.86
N TYR A 113 -8.92 7.17 -0.96
CA TYR A 113 -7.70 6.91 -0.21
C TYR A 113 -7.97 6.95 1.29
N LEU A 114 -8.61 8.03 1.77
CA LEU A 114 -8.89 8.18 3.20
C LEU A 114 -9.84 7.11 3.72
N LEU A 115 -10.81 6.73 2.91
CA LEU A 115 -11.76 5.68 3.28
C LEU A 115 -11.05 4.33 3.44
N LEU A 116 -10.18 3.99 2.50
CA LEU A 116 -9.44 2.73 2.56
C LEU A 116 -8.48 2.70 3.75
N VAL A 117 -7.73 3.75 3.96
CA VAL A 117 -6.79 3.83 5.09
C VAL A 117 -7.54 3.72 6.41
N GLY A 118 -8.68 4.39 6.54
CA GLY A 118 -9.53 4.29 7.73
C GLY A 118 -10.04 2.88 7.97
N ALA A 119 -10.46 2.20 6.91
CA ALA A 119 -10.95 0.82 7.01
C ALA A 119 -9.82 -0.14 7.42
N LEU A 120 -8.63 0.02 6.86
CA LEU A 120 -7.48 -0.80 7.25
C LEU A 120 -7.07 -0.56 8.70
N ARG A 121 -7.14 0.68 9.14
CA ARG A 121 -6.86 1.02 10.54
C ARG A 121 -7.85 0.30 11.48
N SER A 122 -9.12 0.31 11.13
CA SER A 122 -10.14 -0.37 11.92
C SER A 122 -9.89 -1.86 11.99
N LEU A 123 -9.52 -2.48 10.87
CA LEU A 123 -9.20 -3.90 10.85
C LEU A 123 -7.97 -4.25 11.69
N SER A 124 -6.98 -3.37 11.73
CA SER A 124 -5.76 -3.64 12.49
C SER A 124 -5.97 -3.50 13.99
N ASN A 125 -7.07 -2.89 14.43
CA ASN A 125 -7.39 -2.71 15.84
C ASN A 125 -8.23 -3.87 16.35
N LYS A 126 -7.60 -5.04 16.47
CA LYS A 126 -8.27 -6.31 16.75
C LYS A 126 -8.99 -6.40 18.09
N GLU A 127 -8.42 -5.81 19.12
CA GLU A 127 -9.04 -5.85 20.45
C GLU A 127 -10.41 -5.22 20.43
N HIS A 128 -10.53 -4.12 19.73
CA HIS A 128 -11.79 -3.43 19.57
C HIS A 128 -12.78 -4.30 18.78
N ASP A 129 -12.34 -4.88 17.68
CA ASP A 129 -13.18 -5.69 16.81
C ASP A 129 -13.60 -6.99 17.51
N ALA A 130 -12.70 -7.63 18.23
CA ALA A 130 -13.00 -8.85 18.96
C ALA A 130 -14.09 -8.59 20.04
N SER A 131 -14.00 -7.47 20.71
CA SER A 131 -15.00 -7.06 21.70
C SER A 131 -16.38 -6.91 21.07
N LEU A 132 -16.45 -6.31 19.90
CA LEU A 132 -17.70 -6.12 19.18
C LEU A 132 -18.29 -7.45 18.69
N VAL A 133 -17.46 -8.35 18.26
CA VAL A 133 -17.90 -9.66 17.74
C VAL A 133 -18.45 -10.53 18.85
N LEU A 134 -17.87 -10.46 20.03
CA LEU A 134 -18.30 -11.27 21.16
C LEU A 134 -19.63 -10.80 21.78
N ASP A 135 -19.97 -9.58 21.54
CA ASP A 135 -21.24 -9.02 21.99
C ASP A 135 -22.39 -9.44 21.08
#